data_752c0d8300a422917f4b6525263e293e
#
_entry.id   752c0d8300a422917f4b6525263e293e
#
_cell.length_a   1.000
_cell.length_b   1.000
_cell.length_c   1.000
_cell.angle_alpha   90.00
_cell.angle_beta   90.00
_cell.angle_gamma   90.00
#
_symmetry.space_group_name_H-M   'P 1'
#
loop_
_entity.id
_entity.type
_entity.pdbx_description
1 polymer ?
#
loop_
_entity_poly.entity_id
_entity_poly.type
_entity_poly.pdbx_seq_one_letter_code
_entity_poly.pdbx_strand_id
1 'polypeptide(L)'
;MSKSDLAREIVQKYIDLGVKHKTSYSKRFIATVLQSEHPNVFKDVEEARLFVRTVTGANGKNKTNIDEQLTRDFALLEMPVMECELKPYQVGLQYKKALILNDIHSRFYDRKAVEIAINNGIKHNCDIAIINGDLLDFYQFSRFDKNPDIMRHFYSEREWVQDFLLLLQKTFGKVIYKKGNHDIRRELYLQRKAVDMPEIQGLENVDDYVFFDGSTVEVVDDYNIIEFGKLNLIHGHEYQGGGGIHVAYNRLNKSFDNVLSAHSHITQSSMKKSINGKFYGSWTVGCLCSLSPRYNPQNNWNHGFAFVEKAESGEFEVINRMIVNGKIF
;
A
#
# COMPACT_ATOMS: atom_id res chain seq x y z
N MET A 1 -38.19 -45.70 16.35
CA MET A 1 -37.41 -44.47 16.10
C MET A 1 -38.12 -43.65 15.02
N SER A 2 -38.25 -42.36 15.20
CA SER A 2 -38.82 -41.52 14.15
C SER A 2 -37.85 -41.33 12.98
N LYS A 3 -38.36 -40.93 11.80
CA LYS A 3 -37.51 -40.60 10.65
C LYS A 3 -36.47 -39.52 11.00
N SER A 4 -36.85 -38.58 11.86
CA SER A 4 -35.95 -37.51 12.33
C SER A 4 -34.85 -38.03 13.26
N ASP A 5 -35.13 -39.03 14.10
CA ASP A 5 -34.15 -39.61 15.02
C ASP A 5 -33.12 -40.42 14.25
N LEU A 6 -33.55 -41.22 13.28
CA LEU A 6 -32.66 -41.95 12.37
C LEU A 6 -31.74 -40.98 11.57
N ALA A 7 -32.31 -39.88 11.07
CA ALA A 7 -31.53 -38.89 10.36
C ALA A 7 -30.48 -38.19 11.28
N ARG A 8 -30.83 -37.92 12.56
CA ARG A 8 -29.87 -37.35 13.54
C ARG A 8 -28.73 -38.31 13.82
N GLU A 9 -29.04 -39.59 14.06
CA GLU A 9 -28.04 -40.61 14.35
C GLU A 9 -27.02 -40.74 13.19
N ILE A 10 -27.50 -40.88 11.97
CA ILE A 10 -26.66 -40.99 10.80
C ILE A 10 -25.85 -39.69 10.54
N VAL A 11 -26.45 -38.52 10.67
CA VAL A 11 -25.76 -37.25 10.54
C VAL A 11 -24.64 -37.15 11.57
N GLN A 12 -24.91 -37.47 12.84
CA GLN A 12 -23.89 -37.41 13.89
C GLN A 12 -22.75 -38.38 13.61
N LYS A 13 -23.06 -39.66 13.23
CA LYS A 13 -22.07 -40.65 12.85
C LYS A 13 -21.08 -40.13 11.77
N TYR A 14 -21.60 -39.44 10.74
CA TYR A 14 -20.76 -38.93 9.66
C TYR A 14 -20.05 -37.60 10.00
N ILE A 15 -20.52 -36.83 10.96
CA ILE A 15 -19.81 -35.74 11.56
C ILE A 15 -18.57 -36.28 12.31
N ASP A 16 -18.78 -37.25 13.20
CA ASP A 16 -17.71 -37.86 14.00
C ASP A 16 -16.64 -38.54 13.12
N LEU A 17 -17.07 -39.23 12.06
CA LEU A 17 -16.18 -39.81 11.06
C LEU A 17 -15.42 -38.71 10.28
N GLY A 18 -16.07 -37.61 9.97
CA GLY A 18 -15.44 -36.47 9.30
C GLY A 18 -14.32 -35.83 10.14
N VAL A 19 -14.58 -35.62 11.42
CA VAL A 19 -13.59 -35.15 12.39
C VAL A 19 -12.42 -36.13 12.48
N LYS A 20 -12.68 -37.42 12.66
CA LYS A 20 -11.67 -38.45 12.75
C LYS A 20 -10.77 -38.54 11.52
N HIS A 21 -11.32 -38.39 10.33
CA HIS A 21 -10.61 -38.56 9.06
C HIS A 21 -10.25 -37.22 8.37
N LYS A 22 -10.46 -36.08 9.04
CA LYS A 22 -10.21 -34.73 8.50
C LYS A 22 -10.88 -34.52 7.11
N THR A 23 -12.10 -34.97 6.95
CA THR A 23 -12.88 -34.86 5.72
C THR A 23 -14.31 -34.45 6.02
N SER A 24 -15.03 -33.99 5.00
CA SER A 24 -16.46 -33.67 5.12
C SER A 24 -17.31 -34.54 4.19
N TYR A 25 -18.43 -35.02 4.68
CA TYR A 25 -19.39 -35.79 3.90
C TYR A 25 -20.51 -34.90 3.39
N SER A 26 -20.83 -34.96 2.10
CA SER A 26 -21.90 -34.14 1.55
C SER A 26 -23.29 -34.62 2.10
N LYS A 27 -24.20 -33.66 2.28
CA LYS A 27 -25.60 -33.97 2.72
C LYS A 27 -26.29 -34.99 1.80
N ARG A 28 -25.94 -35.01 0.51
CA ARG A 28 -26.47 -35.99 -0.45
C ARG A 28 -25.91 -37.38 -0.18
N PHE A 29 -24.62 -37.51 0.10
CA PHE A 29 -23.99 -38.76 0.47
C PHE A 29 -24.63 -39.34 1.75
N ILE A 30 -24.76 -38.51 2.81
CA ILE A 30 -25.38 -38.91 4.07
C ILE A 30 -26.86 -39.39 3.84
N ALA A 31 -27.60 -38.69 2.99
CA ALA A 31 -28.96 -39.08 2.63
C ALA A 31 -29.02 -40.40 1.86
N THR A 32 -28.04 -40.67 0.98
CA THR A 32 -27.93 -41.94 0.28
C THR A 32 -27.68 -43.10 1.25
N VAL A 33 -26.79 -42.91 2.22
CA VAL A 33 -26.52 -43.90 3.27
C VAL A 33 -27.75 -44.11 4.15
N LEU A 34 -28.41 -43.03 4.60
CA LEU A 34 -29.64 -43.10 5.41
C LEU A 34 -30.74 -43.91 4.73
N GLN A 35 -30.94 -43.68 3.43
CA GLN A 35 -31.93 -44.44 2.66
C GLN A 35 -31.51 -45.90 2.47
N SER A 36 -30.23 -46.17 2.19
CA SER A 36 -29.72 -47.54 2.01
C SER A 36 -29.73 -48.39 3.29
N GLU A 37 -29.47 -47.78 4.44
CA GLU A 37 -29.53 -48.45 5.75
C GLU A 37 -31.00 -48.65 6.24
N HIS A 38 -31.91 -47.76 5.78
CA HIS A 38 -33.35 -47.82 6.20
C HIS A 38 -34.33 -47.73 5.02
N PRO A 39 -34.28 -48.68 4.06
CA PRO A 39 -35.09 -48.61 2.83
C PRO A 39 -36.61 -48.74 3.09
N ASN A 40 -37.00 -49.35 4.20
CA ASN A 40 -38.40 -49.49 4.59
C ASN A 40 -38.96 -48.23 5.28
N VAL A 41 -38.09 -47.28 5.64
CA VAL A 41 -38.45 -46.05 6.35
C VAL A 41 -38.47 -44.86 5.40
N PHE A 42 -37.49 -44.78 4.50
CA PHE A 42 -37.35 -43.70 3.51
C PHE A 42 -37.61 -44.25 2.11
N LYS A 43 -38.65 -43.71 1.47
CA LYS A 43 -39.08 -44.11 0.12
C LYS A 43 -37.97 -43.99 -0.92
N ASP A 44 -37.25 -42.92 -0.86
CA ASP A 44 -36.15 -42.61 -1.79
C ASP A 44 -35.10 -41.66 -1.13
N VAL A 45 -34.02 -41.44 -1.83
CA VAL A 45 -32.90 -40.59 -1.37
C VAL A 45 -33.31 -39.13 -1.18
N GLU A 46 -34.29 -38.63 -1.95
CA GLU A 46 -34.75 -37.25 -1.81
C GLU A 46 -35.60 -37.05 -0.55
N GLU A 47 -36.41 -38.04 -0.17
CA GLU A 47 -37.09 -38.03 1.13
C GLU A 47 -36.06 -38.04 2.28
N ALA A 48 -35.09 -38.94 2.26
CA ALA A 48 -34.03 -39.00 3.25
C ALA A 48 -33.26 -37.65 3.33
N ARG A 49 -33.01 -37.02 2.19
CA ARG A 49 -32.35 -35.75 2.09
C ARG A 49 -33.11 -34.59 2.74
N LEU A 50 -34.42 -34.59 2.68
CA LEU A 50 -35.27 -33.62 3.39
C LEU A 50 -35.04 -33.71 4.91
N PHE A 51 -34.98 -34.92 5.47
CA PHE A 51 -34.69 -35.10 6.89
C PHE A 51 -33.27 -34.73 7.27
N VAL A 52 -32.28 -35.11 6.47
CA VAL A 52 -30.90 -34.68 6.65
C VAL A 52 -30.78 -33.13 6.63
N ARG A 53 -31.46 -32.47 5.70
CA ARG A 53 -31.47 -30.99 5.62
C ARG A 53 -32.18 -30.37 6.83
N THR A 54 -33.24 -30.97 7.34
CA THR A 54 -33.93 -30.49 8.54
C THR A 54 -33.06 -30.63 9.78
N VAL A 55 -32.42 -31.77 9.95
CA VAL A 55 -31.50 -32.04 11.07
C VAL A 55 -30.26 -31.13 11.02
N THR A 56 -29.73 -30.86 9.84
CA THR A 56 -28.56 -29.99 9.64
C THR A 56 -28.91 -28.48 9.55
N GLY A 57 -30.17 -28.11 9.88
CA GLY A 57 -30.58 -26.70 9.95
C GLY A 57 -30.77 -25.97 8.61
N ALA A 58 -30.77 -26.70 7.48
CA ALA A 58 -30.95 -26.08 6.16
C ALA A 58 -32.39 -25.66 5.86
N ASN A 59 -33.39 -26.19 6.60
CA ASN A 59 -34.78 -25.84 6.48
C ASN A 59 -35.37 -25.51 7.87
N GLY A 60 -35.60 -24.21 8.15
CA GLY A 60 -36.38 -23.77 9.31
C GLY A 60 -35.61 -23.36 10.55
N LYS A 61 -36.33 -23.10 11.65
CA LYS A 61 -35.85 -22.45 12.89
C LYS A 61 -34.83 -23.25 13.73
N ASN A 62 -34.52 -24.49 13.38
CA ASN A 62 -33.57 -25.33 14.07
C ASN A 62 -32.21 -25.29 13.37
N LYS A 63 -31.60 -24.12 13.24
CA LYS A 63 -30.14 -23.99 13.19
C LYS A 63 -29.63 -24.46 14.54
N THR A 64 -29.62 -25.77 14.74
CA THR A 64 -29.13 -26.35 15.96
C THR A 64 -27.62 -26.40 15.96
N ASN A 65 -27.08 -26.40 17.13
CA ASN A 65 -25.69 -26.56 17.60
C ASN A 65 -24.73 -27.45 16.77
N ILE A 66 -25.21 -28.12 15.72
CA ILE A 66 -24.39 -28.94 14.83
C ILE A 66 -23.50 -28.07 13.92
N ASP A 67 -23.99 -26.91 13.43
CA ASP A 67 -23.16 -25.98 12.66
C ASP A 67 -22.15 -25.25 13.58
N GLU A 68 -22.52 -25.00 14.85
CA GLU A 68 -21.60 -24.45 15.86
C GLU A 68 -20.58 -25.50 16.34
N GLN A 69 -20.97 -26.76 16.43
CA GLN A 69 -20.10 -27.86 16.79
C GLN A 69 -19.09 -28.17 15.64
N LEU A 70 -19.57 -28.17 14.39
CA LEU A 70 -18.69 -28.28 13.21
C LEU A 70 -17.66 -27.16 13.11
N THR A 71 -18.02 -25.94 13.54
CA THR A 71 -17.08 -24.82 13.57
C THR A 71 -16.13 -24.83 14.78
N ARG A 72 -16.53 -25.49 15.90
CA ARG A 72 -15.67 -25.59 17.09
C ARG A 72 -14.64 -26.72 17.00
N ASP A 73 -14.93 -27.80 16.30
CA ASP A 73 -14.04 -28.96 16.18
C ASP A 73 -13.08 -28.90 14.99
N PHE A 74 -13.25 -27.92 14.08
CA PHE A 74 -12.21 -27.57 13.14
C PHE A 74 -11.17 -26.67 13.87
N ALA A 75 -10.23 -27.29 14.53
CA ALA A 75 -8.95 -26.61 14.78
C ALA A 75 -8.38 -26.24 13.40
N LEU A 76 -8.57 -24.98 12.99
CA LEU A 76 -7.82 -24.43 11.87
C LEU A 76 -6.35 -24.73 12.14
N LEU A 77 -5.72 -25.45 11.23
CA LEU A 77 -4.27 -25.59 11.26
C LEU A 77 -3.70 -24.18 11.42
N GLU A 78 -2.97 -23.94 12.48
CA GLU A 78 -2.23 -22.69 12.66
C GLU A 78 -1.20 -22.62 11.53
N MET A 79 -1.62 -22.01 10.43
CA MET A 79 -0.66 -21.61 9.40
C MET A 79 0.04 -20.38 9.94
N PRO A 80 1.37 -20.29 9.82
CA PRO A 80 2.07 -19.06 10.12
C PRO A 80 1.46 -17.96 9.25
N VAL A 81 0.73 -17.05 9.89
CA VAL A 81 0.19 -15.87 9.21
C VAL A 81 1.37 -14.93 9.03
N MET A 82 1.75 -14.68 7.79
CA MET A 82 2.61 -13.54 7.50
C MET A 82 1.74 -12.28 7.65
N GLU A 83 1.73 -11.73 8.85
CA GLU A 83 1.12 -10.43 9.10
C GLU A 83 2.03 -9.36 8.52
N CYS A 84 1.62 -8.78 7.39
CA CYS A 84 2.16 -7.52 6.91
C CYS A 84 1.27 -6.40 7.48
N GLU A 85 1.52 -6.02 8.71
CA GLU A 85 0.78 -4.91 9.34
C GLU A 85 1.40 -3.59 8.87
N LEU A 86 0.74 -2.95 7.88
CA LEU A 86 1.11 -1.61 7.43
C LEU A 86 0.61 -0.59 8.46
N LYS A 87 1.53 -0.06 9.28
CA LYS A 87 1.22 1.00 10.25
C LYS A 87 1.50 2.37 9.64
N PRO A 88 0.52 3.28 9.61
CA PRO A 88 0.78 4.66 9.20
C PRO A 88 1.84 5.32 10.08
N TYR A 89 2.75 6.07 9.45
CA TYR A 89 3.71 6.90 10.15
C TYR A 89 3.07 8.23 10.53
N GLN A 90 2.99 8.51 11.82
CA GLN A 90 2.38 9.73 12.35
C GLN A 90 3.42 10.85 12.48
N VAL A 91 3.24 11.94 11.73
CA VAL A 91 4.08 13.12 11.90
C VAL A 91 3.73 13.84 13.20
N GLY A 92 4.73 14.07 14.02
CA GLY A 92 4.56 14.70 15.34
C GLY A 92 3.74 16.00 15.31
N LEU A 93 2.96 16.23 16.38
CA LEU A 93 2.05 17.37 16.48
C LEU A 93 2.76 18.73 16.51
N GLN A 94 4.04 18.75 16.89
CA GLN A 94 4.87 19.96 16.92
C GLN A 94 5.14 20.53 15.52
N TYR A 95 5.17 19.69 14.48
CA TYR A 95 5.38 20.16 13.12
C TYR A 95 4.07 20.64 12.51
N LYS A 96 4.03 21.88 12.07
CA LYS A 96 2.81 22.54 11.54
C LYS A 96 2.84 22.77 10.05
N LYS A 97 4.03 23.01 9.45
CA LYS A 97 4.20 23.34 8.04
C LYS A 97 5.23 22.43 7.38
N ALA A 98 4.80 21.63 6.45
CA ALA A 98 5.65 20.72 5.70
C ALA A 98 5.92 21.24 4.28
N LEU A 99 7.16 21.20 3.86
CA LEU A 99 7.54 21.25 2.46
C LEU A 99 7.54 19.82 1.91
N ILE A 100 6.76 19.56 0.85
CA ILE A 100 6.71 18.25 0.19
C ILE A 100 7.53 18.30 -1.08
N LEU A 101 8.59 17.51 -1.12
CA LEU A 101 9.47 17.27 -2.27
C LEU A 101 9.26 15.84 -2.76
N ASN A 102 9.32 15.60 -4.05
CA ASN A 102 9.10 14.27 -4.62
C ASN A 102 9.70 14.11 -6.00
N ASP A 103 9.86 12.85 -6.43
CA ASP A 103 10.31 12.50 -7.78
C ASP A 103 11.55 13.32 -8.18
N ILE A 104 12.56 13.33 -7.30
CA ILE A 104 13.81 14.08 -7.51
C ILE A 104 14.75 13.29 -8.43
N HIS A 105 14.75 11.95 -8.28
CA HIS A 105 15.56 11.03 -9.08
C HIS A 105 17.03 11.42 -9.15
N SER A 106 17.62 11.75 -8.03
CA SER A 106 19.00 12.16 -7.77
C SER A 106 19.86 12.57 -9.00
N ARG A 107 20.19 11.61 -9.88
CA ARG A 107 20.99 11.84 -11.10
C ARG A 107 20.30 12.67 -12.17
N PHE A 108 18.97 12.65 -12.17
CA PHE A 108 18.15 13.32 -13.17
C PHE A 108 17.44 14.55 -12.61
N TYR A 109 17.81 14.99 -11.39
CA TYR A 109 17.16 16.13 -10.76
C TYR A 109 17.31 17.40 -11.59
N ASP A 110 16.27 18.23 -11.60
CA ASP A 110 16.35 19.57 -12.14
C ASP A 110 16.80 20.53 -11.03
N ARG A 111 18.05 20.97 -11.10
CA ARG A 111 18.65 21.83 -10.09
C ARG A 111 17.82 23.08 -9.81
N LYS A 112 17.32 23.72 -10.86
CA LYS A 112 16.54 24.97 -10.73
C LYS A 112 15.19 24.73 -10.06
N ALA A 113 14.50 23.65 -10.41
CA ALA A 113 13.23 23.28 -9.80
C ALA A 113 13.42 22.97 -8.31
N VAL A 114 14.45 22.21 -7.94
CA VAL A 114 14.79 21.91 -6.54
C VAL A 114 15.13 23.18 -5.76
N GLU A 115 15.99 24.05 -6.30
CA GLU A 115 16.35 25.33 -5.67
C GLU A 115 15.10 26.21 -5.44
N ILE A 116 14.18 26.28 -6.39
CA ILE A 116 12.92 27.01 -6.27
C ILE A 116 12.07 26.43 -5.15
N ALA A 117 11.91 25.11 -5.09
CA ALA A 117 11.09 24.43 -4.07
C ALA A 117 11.65 24.69 -2.66
N ILE A 118 12.95 24.50 -2.45
CA ILE A 118 13.62 24.73 -1.16
C ILE A 118 13.51 26.19 -0.73
N ASN A 119 13.82 27.14 -1.61
CA ASN A 119 13.74 28.58 -1.31
C ASN A 119 12.32 29.02 -0.94
N ASN A 120 11.31 28.39 -1.56
CA ASN A 120 9.93 28.64 -1.18
C ASN A 120 9.57 28.00 0.17
N GLY A 121 10.08 26.81 0.49
CA GLY A 121 9.94 26.21 1.81
C GLY A 121 10.48 27.13 2.92
N ILE A 122 11.65 27.71 2.70
CA ILE A 122 12.25 28.69 3.61
C ILE A 122 11.36 29.94 3.74
N LYS A 123 10.93 30.50 2.61
CA LYS A 123 10.06 31.69 2.58
C LYS A 123 8.72 31.50 3.29
N HIS A 124 8.18 30.29 3.22
CA HIS A 124 6.92 29.92 3.88
C HIS A 124 7.11 29.45 5.32
N ASN A 125 8.35 29.48 5.85
CA ASN A 125 8.70 29.03 7.20
C ASN A 125 8.25 27.59 7.46
N CYS A 126 8.54 26.68 6.53
CA CYS A 126 8.33 25.27 6.75
C CYS A 126 9.25 24.78 7.88
N ASP A 127 8.69 24.00 8.79
CA ASP A 127 9.38 23.46 9.97
C ASP A 127 9.84 22.01 9.77
N ILE A 128 9.46 21.42 8.64
CA ILE A 128 9.83 20.05 8.23
C ILE A 128 9.87 19.93 6.70
N ALA A 129 10.80 19.12 6.19
CA ALA A 129 10.80 18.68 4.81
C ALA A 129 10.39 17.19 4.75
N ILE A 130 9.45 16.85 3.86
CA ILE A 130 9.03 15.47 3.60
C ILE A 130 9.37 15.15 2.15
N ILE A 131 10.25 14.17 1.95
CA ILE A 131 10.54 13.62 0.63
C ILE A 131 9.54 12.48 0.40
N ASN A 132 8.60 12.70 -0.51
CA ASN A 132 7.49 11.78 -0.75
C ASN A 132 7.78 10.78 -1.88
N GLY A 133 8.91 10.09 -1.78
CA GLY A 133 9.36 9.03 -2.67
C GLY A 133 10.19 9.49 -3.86
N ASP A 134 10.88 8.52 -4.45
CA ASP A 134 11.72 8.63 -5.64
C ASP A 134 12.80 9.72 -5.51
N LEU A 135 13.50 9.70 -4.35
CA LEU A 135 14.71 10.49 -4.14
C LEU A 135 15.86 9.92 -4.97
N LEU A 136 16.05 8.60 -4.91
CA LEU A 136 17.01 7.84 -5.69
C LEU A 136 16.40 7.42 -7.02
N ASP A 137 17.21 7.20 -8.04
CA ASP A 137 16.74 6.60 -9.28
C ASP A 137 17.14 5.13 -9.40
N PHE A 138 18.31 4.76 -8.88
CA PHE A 138 18.86 3.42 -9.03
C PHE A 138 18.78 2.93 -10.48
N TYR A 139 19.15 3.80 -11.41
CA TYR A 139 19.06 3.59 -12.86
C TYR A 139 19.61 2.22 -13.31
N GLN A 140 20.73 1.78 -12.73
CA GLN A 140 21.40 0.52 -13.06
C GLN A 140 20.53 -0.72 -12.77
N PHE A 141 19.60 -0.64 -11.82
CA PHE A 141 18.68 -1.72 -11.45
C PHE A 141 17.33 -1.64 -12.18
N SER A 142 17.12 -0.61 -12.98
CA SER A 142 15.93 -0.49 -13.83
C SER A 142 15.87 -1.66 -14.82
N ARG A 143 14.67 -2.06 -15.22
CA ARG A 143 14.43 -3.11 -16.24
C ARG A 143 14.51 -2.60 -17.69
N PHE A 144 14.71 -1.31 -17.88
CA PHE A 144 14.86 -0.69 -19.21
C PHE A 144 16.31 -0.75 -19.68
N ASP A 145 16.52 -0.54 -20.99
CA ASP A 145 17.84 -0.46 -21.60
C ASP A 145 18.71 0.59 -20.93
N LYS A 146 19.99 0.25 -20.76
CA LYS A 146 20.96 1.10 -20.04
C LYS A 146 21.82 1.89 -21.00
N ASN A 147 21.99 3.17 -20.70
CA ASN A 147 23.03 3.98 -21.34
C ASN A 147 24.36 3.78 -20.56
N PRO A 148 25.43 3.27 -21.21
CA PRO A 148 26.72 3.03 -20.54
C PRO A 148 27.31 4.30 -19.89
N ASP A 149 27.08 5.47 -20.46
CA ASP A 149 27.64 6.73 -19.94
C ASP A 149 26.96 7.12 -18.61
N ILE A 150 25.67 6.86 -18.46
CA ILE A 150 24.95 7.05 -17.22
C ILE A 150 25.41 6.04 -16.15
N MET A 151 25.70 4.81 -16.56
CA MET A 151 26.13 3.73 -15.66
C MET A 151 27.47 4.02 -14.95
N ARG A 152 28.37 4.80 -15.54
CA ARG A 152 29.71 5.07 -15.00
C ARG A 152 29.73 5.88 -13.70
N HIS A 153 28.63 6.50 -13.32
CA HIS A 153 28.58 7.45 -12.18
C HIS A 153 27.80 6.89 -10.96
N PHE A 154 27.77 5.59 -10.76
CA PHE A 154 27.02 4.97 -9.67
C PHE A 154 27.39 5.50 -8.27
N TYR A 155 28.67 5.62 -7.99
CA TYR A 155 29.12 6.07 -6.65
C TYR A 155 28.76 7.52 -6.31
N SER A 156 28.58 8.38 -7.31
CA SER A 156 28.21 9.78 -7.09
C SER A 156 26.77 9.96 -6.62
N GLU A 157 25.88 8.97 -6.80
CA GLU A 157 24.48 9.05 -6.35
C GLU A 157 24.37 9.06 -4.83
N ARG A 158 25.14 8.20 -4.15
CA ARG A 158 25.16 8.11 -2.69
C ARG A 158 25.64 9.41 -2.04
N GLU A 159 26.80 9.90 -2.46
CA GLU A 159 27.36 11.15 -1.94
C GLU A 159 26.42 12.33 -2.13
N TRP A 160 25.85 12.45 -3.33
CA TRP A 160 24.89 13.50 -3.63
C TRP A 160 23.66 13.45 -2.70
N VAL A 161 23.09 12.25 -2.47
CA VAL A 161 21.93 12.06 -1.60
C VAL A 161 22.28 12.45 -0.16
N GLN A 162 23.44 12.05 0.34
CA GLN A 162 23.88 12.38 1.69
C GLN A 162 24.03 13.90 1.86
N ASP A 163 24.69 14.58 0.92
CA ASP A 163 24.85 16.04 0.93
C ASP A 163 23.50 16.76 0.84
N PHE A 164 22.59 16.25 0.02
CA PHE A 164 21.24 16.79 -0.14
C PHE A 164 20.42 16.66 1.15
N LEU A 165 20.45 15.50 1.80
CA LEU A 165 19.78 15.28 3.06
C LEU A 165 20.33 16.13 4.19
N LEU A 166 21.67 16.31 4.25
CA LEU A 166 22.31 17.24 5.19
C LEU A 166 21.88 18.69 4.95
N LEU A 167 21.77 19.10 3.68
CA LEU A 167 21.27 20.43 3.33
C LEU A 167 19.84 20.64 3.85
N LEU A 168 18.96 19.68 3.61
CA LEU A 168 17.58 19.75 4.09
C LEU A 168 17.48 19.76 5.62
N GLN A 169 18.27 18.92 6.31
CA GLN A 169 18.30 18.90 7.78
C GLN A 169 18.77 20.25 8.36
N LYS A 170 19.81 20.85 7.78
CA LYS A 170 20.30 22.16 8.18
C LYS A 170 19.28 23.26 7.93
N THR A 171 18.46 23.11 6.90
CA THR A 171 17.50 24.15 6.48
C THR A 171 16.19 24.05 7.25
N PHE A 172 15.65 22.86 7.45
CA PHE A 172 14.31 22.62 8.02
C PHE A 172 14.32 21.93 9.40
N GLY A 173 15.51 21.53 9.87
CA GLY A 173 15.67 20.82 11.15
C GLY A 173 15.25 19.35 11.10
N LYS A 174 14.05 19.07 10.60
CA LYS A 174 13.52 17.70 10.48
C LYS A 174 13.31 17.30 9.02
N VAL A 175 13.73 16.08 8.69
CA VAL A 175 13.50 15.46 7.39
C VAL A 175 12.86 14.09 7.57
N ILE A 176 11.78 13.83 6.84
CA ILE A 176 11.17 12.51 6.70
C ILE A 176 11.33 12.10 5.24
N TYR A 177 11.81 10.89 5.02
CA TYR A 177 11.96 10.29 3.70
C TYR A 177 11.10 9.05 3.57
N LYS A 178 10.05 9.13 2.75
CA LYS A 178 9.26 7.99 2.32
C LYS A 178 9.88 7.39 1.08
N LYS A 179 10.08 6.07 1.09
CA LYS A 179 10.57 5.35 -0.10
C LYS A 179 9.52 5.33 -1.20
N GLY A 180 9.93 5.58 -2.45
CA GLY A 180 9.13 5.38 -3.64
C GLY A 180 9.54 4.10 -4.38
N ASN A 181 8.95 3.87 -5.55
CA ASN A 181 9.22 2.64 -6.30
C ASN A 181 10.61 2.60 -6.96
N HIS A 182 11.25 3.74 -7.20
CA HIS A 182 12.63 3.79 -7.67
C HIS A 182 13.61 3.50 -6.53
N ASP A 183 13.33 3.98 -5.35
CA ASP A 183 14.17 3.79 -4.17
C ASP A 183 14.37 2.32 -3.81
N ILE A 184 13.36 1.48 -4.03
CA ILE A 184 13.41 0.03 -3.74
C ILE A 184 13.87 -0.82 -4.93
N ARG A 185 14.23 -0.24 -6.08
CA ARG A 185 14.62 -1.00 -7.29
C ARG A 185 15.78 -1.97 -7.04
N ARG A 186 16.76 -1.55 -6.24
CA ARG A 186 17.93 -2.37 -5.91
C ARG A 186 17.53 -3.59 -5.09
N GLU A 187 16.73 -3.39 -4.07
CA GLU A 187 16.22 -4.47 -3.20
C GLU A 187 15.42 -5.48 -4.02
N LEU A 188 14.48 -5.00 -4.84
CA LEU A 188 13.71 -5.86 -5.74
C LEU A 188 14.56 -6.59 -6.77
N TYR A 189 15.65 -5.97 -7.26
CA TYR A 189 16.60 -6.63 -8.16
C TYR A 189 17.33 -7.75 -7.46
N LEU A 190 17.85 -7.51 -6.25
CA LEU A 190 18.54 -8.51 -5.46
C LEU A 190 17.62 -9.68 -5.07
N GLN A 191 16.39 -9.40 -4.63
CA GLN A 191 15.40 -10.42 -4.35
C GLN A 191 15.11 -11.34 -5.55
N ARG A 192 15.13 -10.83 -6.76
CA ARG A 192 14.89 -11.61 -7.98
C ARG A 192 16.12 -12.34 -8.49
N LYS A 193 17.31 -11.80 -8.32
CA LYS A 193 18.57 -12.31 -8.89
C LYS A 193 19.44 -13.06 -7.91
N ALA A 194 19.28 -12.83 -6.63
CA ALA A 194 20.06 -13.43 -5.57
C ALA A 194 19.21 -14.33 -4.66
N VAL A 195 18.17 -14.96 -5.20
CA VAL A 195 17.28 -15.88 -4.45
C VAL A 195 18.10 -17.01 -3.82
N ASP A 196 19.09 -17.53 -4.54
CA ASP A 196 19.95 -18.61 -4.11
C ASP A 196 21.23 -18.14 -3.37
N MET A 197 21.34 -16.83 -3.11
CA MET A 197 22.51 -16.21 -2.47
C MET A 197 22.07 -15.25 -1.36
N PRO A 198 21.57 -15.77 -0.23
CA PRO A 198 21.04 -14.92 0.86
C PRO A 198 22.08 -13.94 1.42
N GLU A 199 23.38 -14.25 1.32
CA GLU A 199 24.48 -13.38 1.77
C GLU A 199 24.53 -12.06 0.98
N ILE A 200 24.08 -12.06 -0.28
CA ILE A 200 24.05 -10.86 -1.13
C ILE A 200 22.84 -10.00 -0.82
N GLN A 201 21.74 -10.58 -0.33
CA GLN A 201 20.53 -9.84 0.02
C GLN A 201 20.75 -8.87 1.19
N GLY A 202 21.71 -9.14 2.07
CA GLY A 202 22.11 -8.29 3.19
C GLY A 202 23.11 -7.17 2.84
N LEU A 203 23.56 -7.10 1.58
CA LEU A 203 24.51 -6.07 1.16
C LEU A 203 23.78 -4.79 0.81
N GLU A 204 24.10 -3.71 1.53
CA GLU A 204 23.63 -2.33 1.31
C GLU A 204 22.18 -2.20 0.81
N ASN A 205 21.30 -1.60 1.56
CA ASN A 205 19.95 -1.23 1.16
C ASN A 205 19.82 0.30 1.03
N VAL A 206 18.64 0.82 0.73
CA VAL A 206 18.38 2.27 0.69
C VAL A 206 18.78 2.96 2.00
N ASP A 207 18.59 2.27 3.11
CA ASP A 207 18.88 2.82 4.43
C ASP A 207 20.38 3.15 4.59
N ASP A 208 21.29 2.41 3.94
CA ASP A 208 22.73 2.70 3.94
C ASP A 208 23.10 4.01 3.21
N TYR A 209 22.22 4.50 2.34
CA TYR A 209 22.36 5.79 1.68
C TYR A 209 21.85 6.94 2.55
N VAL A 210 20.93 6.67 3.44
CA VAL A 210 20.23 7.64 4.28
C VAL A 210 20.83 7.72 5.68
N PHE A 211 21.22 6.58 6.24
CA PHE A 211 21.86 6.50 7.54
C PHE A 211 23.38 6.64 7.40
N PHE A 212 23.86 7.83 7.65
CA PHE A 212 25.27 8.19 7.66
C PHE A 212 25.58 9.05 8.89
N ASP A 213 26.84 9.29 9.17
CA ASP A 213 27.25 10.10 10.34
C ASP A 213 26.67 11.52 10.27
N GLY A 214 25.91 11.90 11.30
CA GLY A 214 25.19 13.16 11.37
C GLY A 214 23.79 13.17 10.74
N SER A 215 23.31 12.04 10.18
CA SER A 215 21.94 11.94 9.69
C SER A 215 20.93 11.80 10.82
N THR A 216 19.85 12.59 10.77
CA THR A 216 18.66 12.50 11.64
C THR A 216 17.39 12.27 10.83
N VAL A 217 17.55 11.78 9.60
CA VAL A 217 16.42 11.49 8.68
C VAL A 217 15.63 10.32 9.21
N GLU A 218 14.32 10.45 9.23
CA GLU A 218 13.42 9.32 9.51
C GLU A 218 12.95 8.72 8.19
N VAL A 219 13.11 7.41 8.05
CA VAL A 219 12.74 6.68 6.84
C VAL A 219 11.40 6.01 7.05
N VAL A 220 10.54 6.11 6.05
CA VAL A 220 9.23 5.46 5.98
C VAL A 220 9.21 4.54 4.77
N ASP A 221 8.87 3.28 4.97
CA ASP A 221 8.85 2.28 3.91
C ASP A 221 7.82 2.59 2.82
N ASP A 222 8.03 2.02 1.65
CA ASP A 222 7.33 2.33 0.41
C ASP A 222 5.81 2.18 0.48
N TYR A 223 5.28 1.17 1.18
CA TYR A 223 3.84 0.96 1.34
C TYR A 223 3.24 1.65 2.58
N ASN A 224 4.06 2.19 3.48
CA ASN A 224 3.56 2.85 4.68
C ASN A 224 3.09 4.28 4.35
N ILE A 225 1.89 4.61 4.80
CA ILE A 225 1.31 5.95 4.64
C ILE A 225 1.93 6.90 5.67
N ILE A 226 2.22 8.15 5.28
CA ILE A 226 2.53 9.22 6.23
C ILE A 226 1.25 10.00 6.51
N GLU A 227 0.87 10.10 7.78
CA GLU A 227 -0.24 10.94 8.19
C GLU A 227 0.26 12.30 8.72
N PHE A 228 -0.13 13.36 8.04
CA PHE A 228 0.10 14.73 8.44
C PHE A 228 -1.23 15.40 8.82
N GLY A 229 -1.64 15.23 10.06
CA GLY A 229 -2.99 15.55 10.49
C GLY A 229 -4.02 14.61 9.83
N LYS A 230 -5.03 15.18 9.17
CA LYS A 230 -6.07 14.43 8.43
C LYS A 230 -5.72 14.22 6.96
N LEU A 231 -4.50 14.49 6.55
CA LEU A 231 -3.99 14.26 5.20
C LEU A 231 -3.09 13.04 5.18
N ASN A 232 -3.36 12.13 4.25
CA ASN A 232 -2.52 10.96 3.98
C ASN A 232 -1.54 11.28 2.84
N LEU A 233 -0.25 11.08 3.08
CA LEU A 233 0.79 11.20 2.06
C LEU A 233 1.18 9.80 1.61
N ILE A 234 1.13 9.57 0.31
CA ILE A 234 1.57 8.35 -0.36
C ILE A 234 2.50 8.74 -1.51
N HIS A 235 3.40 7.84 -1.91
CA HIS A 235 4.15 8.14 -3.14
C HIS A 235 3.23 8.04 -4.36
N GLY A 236 2.43 7.00 -4.47
CA GLY A 236 1.43 6.83 -5.54
C GLY A 236 1.56 5.53 -6.30
N HIS A 237 2.66 4.81 -6.21
CA HIS A 237 2.84 3.48 -6.77
C HIS A 237 2.06 2.40 -6.01
N GLU A 238 1.65 2.68 -4.78
CA GLU A 238 0.84 1.81 -3.93
C GLU A 238 -0.52 1.48 -4.57
N TYR A 239 -1.04 2.39 -5.38
CA TYR A 239 -2.25 2.16 -6.16
C TYR A 239 -1.91 1.74 -7.59
N GLN A 240 -2.01 0.46 -7.88
CA GLN A 240 -1.82 -0.06 -9.23
C GLN A 240 -2.90 0.48 -10.18
N GLY A 241 -2.47 0.86 -11.39
CA GLY A 241 -3.37 1.40 -12.42
C GLY A 241 -4.03 2.72 -11.99
N GLY A 242 -4.07 3.69 -12.81
CA GLY A 242 -4.62 5.01 -12.49
C GLY A 242 -3.73 6.11 -12.99
N GLY A 243 -2.75 5.73 -13.80
CA GLY A 243 -2.09 6.66 -14.72
C GLY A 243 -3.12 7.22 -15.70
N GLY A 244 -2.73 8.21 -16.46
CA GLY A 244 -3.58 8.85 -17.45
C GLY A 244 -3.85 10.31 -17.10
N ILE A 245 -4.88 10.89 -17.71
CA ILE A 245 -5.11 12.33 -17.67
C ILE A 245 -5.65 12.81 -16.31
N HIS A 246 -6.40 11.96 -15.60
CA HIS A 246 -7.13 12.34 -14.38
C HIS A 246 -6.59 11.64 -13.13
N VAL A 247 -5.29 11.79 -12.86
CA VAL A 247 -4.60 11.06 -11.78
C VAL A 247 -5.20 11.41 -10.41
N ALA A 248 -5.34 12.69 -10.09
CA ALA A 248 -5.89 13.12 -8.79
C ALA A 248 -7.33 12.59 -8.58
N TYR A 249 -8.18 12.64 -9.61
CA TYR A 249 -9.52 12.08 -9.54
C TYR A 249 -9.51 10.56 -9.28
N ASN A 250 -8.64 9.83 -9.97
CA ASN A 250 -8.50 8.39 -9.79
C ASN A 250 -8.00 8.03 -8.39
N ARG A 251 -7.07 8.82 -7.84
CA ARG A 251 -6.57 8.65 -6.47
C ARG A 251 -7.68 8.85 -5.45
N LEU A 252 -8.46 9.92 -5.60
CA LEU A 252 -9.60 10.21 -4.73
C LEU A 252 -10.63 9.07 -4.72
N ASN A 253 -10.91 8.47 -5.88
CA ASN A 253 -11.85 7.35 -6.00
C ASN A 253 -11.32 6.05 -5.39
N LYS A 254 -10.01 5.88 -5.26
CA LYS A 254 -9.39 4.69 -4.70
C LYS A 254 -9.12 4.82 -3.20
N SER A 255 -8.72 6.01 -2.74
CA SER A 255 -8.40 6.25 -1.34
C SER A 255 -9.64 6.38 -0.46
N PHE A 256 -10.74 6.93 -0.98
CA PHE A 256 -11.93 7.32 -0.23
C PHE A 256 -11.62 8.28 0.94
N ASP A 257 -10.49 8.97 0.88
CA ASP A 257 -10.00 9.87 1.92
C ASP A 257 -9.16 11.00 1.33
N ASN A 258 -8.69 11.93 2.18
CA ASN A 258 -7.77 12.99 1.80
C ASN A 258 -6.39 12.40 1.51
N VAL A 259 -5.88 12.62 0.30
CA VAL A 259 -4.61 12.04 -0.12
C VAL A 259 -3.78 13.02 -0.97
N LEU A 260 -2.50 13.13 -0.64
CA LEU A 260 -1.50 13.77 -1.49
C LEU A 260 -0.54 12.72 -2.01
N SER A 261 -0.35 12.70 -3.31
CA SER A 261 0.52 11.72 -3.98
C SER A 261 1.49 12.37 -4.96
N ALA A 262 2.52 11.63 -5.31
CA ALA A 262 3.58 11.91 -6.27
C ALA A 262 3.53 10.95 -7.47
N HIS A 263 4.68 10.42 -7.92
CA HIS A 263 4.83 9.33 -8.89
C HIS A 263 4.33 9.62 -10.31
N SER A 264 3.27 10.40 -10.46
CA SER A 264 2.70 10.71 -11.78
C SER A 264 3.41 11.84 -12.50
N HIS A 265 4.23 12.61 -11.79
CA HIS A 265 4.92 13.80 -12.27
C HIS A 265 4.00 14.91 -12.78
N ILE A 266 2.74 14.94 -12.34
CA ILE A 266 1.71 15.86 -12.82
C ILE A 266 1.07 16.57 -11.64
N THR A 267 1.02 17.90 -11.69
CA THR A 267 0.31 18.72 -10.69
C THR A 267 -1.18 18.73 -11.01
N GLN A 268 -1.99 18.13 -10.14
CA GLN A 268 -3.47 18.15 -10.25
C GLN A 268 -4.12 18.19 -8.87
N SER A 269 -5.39 18.56 -8.82
CA SER A 269 -6.24 18.41 -7.65
C SER A 269 -7.65 17.97 -8.04
N SER A 270 -8.31 17.24 -7.16
CA SER A 270 -9.68 16.81 -7.32
C SER A 270 -10.38 16.78 -5.96
N MET A 271 -11.63 17.19 -5.90
CA MET A 271 -12.42 17.23 -4.67
C MET A 271 -13.78 16.59 -4.87
N LYS A 272 -14.27 15.92 -3.82
CA LYS A 272 -15.61 15.33 -3.76
C LYS A 272 -16.28 15.62 -2.44
N LYS A 273 -17.59 15.80 -2.49
CA LYS A 273 -18.44 15.85 -1.31
C LYS A 273 -19.17 14.52 -1.15
N SER A 274 -19.05 13.90 0.01
CA SER A 274 -19.82 12.70 0.34
C SER A 274 -21.28 13.03 0.65
N ILE A 275 -22.13 12.02 0.68
CA ILE A 275 -23.57 12.18 0.97
C ILE A 275 -23.84 12.76 2.38
N ASN A 276 -22.96 12.52 3.32
CA ASN A 276 -23.06 13.07 4.69
C ASN A 276 -22.44 14.47 4.84
N GLY A 277 -22.07 15.11 3.74
CA GLY A 277 -21.55 16.48 3.72
C GLY A 277 -20.05 16.63 3.90
N LYS A 278 -19.30 15.55 4.15
CA LYS A 278 -17.82 15.57 4.24
C LYS A 278 -17.20 15.85 2.88
N PHE A 279 -16.16 16.71 2.84
CA PHE A 279 -15.33 16.93 1.67
C PHE A 279 -14.06 16.09 1.76
N TYR A 280 -13.69 15.51 0.65
CA TYR A 280 -12.44 14.78 0.47
C TYR A 280 -11.68 15.37 -0.71
N GLY A 281 -10.37 15.51 -0.56
CA GLY A 281 -9.48 16.04 -1.57
C GLY A 281 -8.37 15.06 -1.95
N SER A 282 -7.97 15.10 -3.20
CA SER A 282 -6.77 14.44 -3.69
C SER A 282 -5.91 15.42 -4.45
N TRP A 283 -4.64 15.41 -4.17
CA TRP A 283 -3.62 16.21 -4.83
C TRP A 283 -2.53 15.30 -5.40
N THR A 284 -2.12 15.57 -6.63
CA THR A 284 -0.91 15.00 -7.19
C THR A 284 0.08 16.12 -7.43
N VAL A 285 1.34 15.88 -7.10
CA VAL A 285 2.41 16.88 -7.17
C VAL A 285 3.27 16.61 -8.40
N GLY A 286 3.73 17.66 -9.08
CA GLY A 286 4.70 17.55 -10.17
C GLY A 286 6.05 17.07 -9.66
N CYS A 287 6.95 16.67 -10.56
CA CYS A 287 8.28 16.18 -10.19
C CYS A 287 9.32 17.28 -10.00
N LEU A 288 10.48 16.89 -9.49
CA LEU A 288 11.67 17.75 -9.39
C LEU A 288 12.84 17.21 -10.23
N CYS A 289 12.56 16.27 -11.12
CA CYS A 289 13.51 15.69 -12.06
C CYS A 289 13.35 16.28 -13.47
N SER A 290 14.24 15.89 -14.39
CA SER A 290 14.18 16.26 -15.80
C SER A 290 12.84 15.86 -16.43
N LEU A 291 12.21 16.78 -17.16
CA LEU A 291 10.91 16.58 -17.81
C LEU A 291 10.98 15.80 -19.12
N SER A 292 12.15 15.59 -19.70
CA SER A 292 12.29 14.94 -21.00
C SER A 292 13.29 13.77 -20.95
N PRO A 293 13.02 12.71 -20.16
CA PRO A 293 13.87 11.55 -20.13
C PRO A 293 13.79 10.79 -21.46
N ARG A 294 14.90 10.19 -21.87
CA ARG A 294 15.01 9.49 -23.17
C ARG A 294 13.97 8.39 -23.36
N TYR A 295 13.54 7.72 -22.30
CA TYR A 295 12.56 6.64 -22.35
C TYR A 295 11.10 7.12 -22.47
N ASN A 296 10.85 8.41 -22.20
CA ASN A 296 9.52 9.05 -22.31
C ASN A 296 9.67 10.52 -22.69
N PRO A 297 10.16 10.83 -23.89
CA PRO A 297 10.48 12.20 -24.30
C PRO A 297 9.25 13.06 -24.57
N GLN A 298 8.12 12.45 -24.89
CA GLN A 298 6.84 13.13 -25.09
C GLN A 298 5.88 12.72 -23.97
N ASN A 299 5.80 13.54 -22.94
CA ASN A 299 4.99 13.32 -21.78
C ASN A 299 4.26 14.63 -21.38
N ASN A 300 3.41 14.54 -20.38
CA ASN A 300 2.68 15.68 -19.81
C ASN A 300 3.19 16.04 -18.40
N TRP A 301 4.45 15.72 -18.09
CA TRP A 301 5.07 16.01 -16.82
C TRP A 301 5.25 17.52 -16.62
N ASN A 302 5.21 17.94 -15.37
CA ASN A 302 5.57 19.30 -14.98
C ASN A 302 6.36 19.29 -13.67
N HIS A 303 7.19 20.34 -13.48
CA HIS A 303 7.82 20.56 -12.19
C HIS A 303 6.79 21.05 -11.17
N GLY A 304 6.92 20.55 -9.93
CA GLY A 304 6.04 20.98 -8.86
C GLY A 304 6.52 20.53 -7.48
N PHE A 305 5.95 21.15 -6.47
CA PHE A 305 6.11 20.84 -5.06
C PHE A 305 4.88 21.28 -4.31
N ALA A 306 4.73 20.88 -3.04
CA ALA A 306 3.59 21.32 -2.27
C ALA A 306 3.99 21.80 -0.88
N PHE A 307 3.15 22.64 -0.29
CA PHE A 307 3.14 22.92 1.14
C PHE A 307 1.92 22.28 1.76
N VAL A 308 2.08 21.79 2.96
CA VAL A 308 0.96 21.36 3.78
C VAL A 308 1.06 22.06 5.13
N GLU A 309 0.00 22.75 5.50
CA GLU A 309 -0.13 23.36 6.81
C GLU A 309 -1.23 22.64 7.58
N LYS A 310 -0.99 22.25 8.85
CA LYS A 310 -1.98 21.62 9.71
C LYS A 310 -2.24 22.41 10.96
N ALA A 311 -3.52 22.48 11.36
CA ALA A 311 -3.96 22.98 12.64
C ALA A 311 -3.80 21.90 13.75
N GLU A 312 -3.94 22.30 15.01
CA GLU A 312 -3.95 21.37 16.14
C GLU A 312 -5.08 20.35 16.09
N SER A 313 -6.21 20.71 15.50
CA SER A 313 -7.35 19.82 15.25
C SER A 313 -7.07 18.72 14.20
N GLY A 314 -5.91 18.79 13.53
CA GLY A 314 -5.55 17.96 12.40
C GLY A 314 -6.15 18.41 11.06
N GLU A 315 -6.98 19.46 11.04
CA GLU A 315 -7.41 20.08 9.77
C GLU A 315 -6.18 20.63 9.05
N PHE A 316 -6.23 20.62 7.72
CA PHE A 316 -5.07 20.92 6.90
C PHE A 316 -5.42 21.77 5.68
N GLU A 317 -4.42 22.44 5.15
CA GLU A 317 -4.42 23.11 3.86
C GLU A 317 -3.31 22.53 2.99
N VAL A 318 -3.61 22.26 1.72
CA VAL A 318 -2.62 21.87 0.70
C VAL A 318 -2.48 22.99 -0.31
N ILE A 319 -1.28 23.52 -0.43
CA ILE A 319 -0.89 24.49 -1.45
C ILE A 319 -0.02 23.78 -2.47
N ASN A 320 -0.65 23.25 -3.51
CA ASN A 320 -0.01 22.51 -4.59
C ASN A 320 0.54 23.47 -5.64
N ARG A 321 1.85 23.52 -5.85
CA ARG A 321 2.53 24.48 -6.71
C ARG A 321 3.12 23.83 -7.94
N MET A 322 2.87 24.46 -9.08
CA MET A 322 3.51 24.10 -10.35
C MET A 322 4.64 25.11 -10.66
N ILE A 323 5.73 24.62 -11.23
CA ILE A 323 6.83 25.46 -11.71
C ILE A 323 6.83 25.41 -13.24
N VAL A 324 6.69 26.56 -13.88
CA VAL A 324 6.76 26.72 -15.35
C VAL A 324 7.77 27.80 -15.69
N ASN A 325 8.79 27.45 -16.48
CA ASN A 325 9.84 28.37 -16.89
C ASN A 325 10.49 29.12 -15.70
N GLY A 326 10.66 28.43 -14.56
CA GLY A 326 11.24 29.00 -13.35
C GLY A 326 10.34 29.93 -12.57
N LYS A 327 9.05 30.01 -12.91
CA LYS A 327 8.01 30.76 -12.17
C LYS A 327 7.05 29.80 -11.50
N ILE A 328 6.55 30.17 -10.34
CA ILE A 328 5.60 29.40 -9.52
C ILE A 328 4.18 29.85 -9.82
N PHE A 329 3.30 28.88 -9.97
CA PHE A 329 1.88 29.06 -10.18
C PHE A 329 1.07 28.31 -9.14
#